data_ddb780c157c72d808aac36e695e476ab
#
_entry.id   ddb780c157c72d808aac36e695e476ab
#
_cell.length_a   1.000
_cell.length_b   1.000
_cell.length_c   1.000
_cell.angle_alpha   90.00
_cell.angle_beta   90.00
_cell.angle_gamma   90.00
#
_symmetry.space_group_name_H-M   'P 1'
#
loop_
_entity.id
_entity.type
_entity.pdbx_description
1 polymer ?
#
loop_
_entity_poly.entity_id
_entity_poly.type
_entity_poly.pdbx_seq_one_letter_code
_entity_poly.pdbx_strand_id
1 'polypeptide(L)'
;EEYHPHSLVVSYVPPSFDAMVSGTLCDLKIKNDTGRRIYLEANADGTNVTITFYGIAREFEYRFSSTVDDVLHAKTQIVERNSGIKPINPKDGIKSSAYVSVFKGGVLVSSRKLRSDVYAPIDGIVYAEE
;
A
#
# COMPACT_ATOMS: atom_id res chain seq x y z
N GLU A 1 11.97 7.84 -6.05
CA GLU A 1 12.65 7.37 -7.27
C GLU A 1 12.57 5.85 -7.44
N GLU A 2 12.42 5.08 -6.38
CA GLU A 2 12.16 3.65 -6.45
C GLU A 2 11.04 3.30 -5.47
N TYR A 3 10.06 2.54 -5.93
CA TYR A 3 8.90 2.17 -5.17
C TYR A 3 8.33 0.85 -5.69
N HIS A 4 8.01 -0.05 -4.80
CA HIS A 4 7.37 -1.33 -5.08
C HIS A 4 6.15 -1.52 -4.18
N PRO A 5 4.94 -1.70 -4.74
CA PRO A 5 3.78 -2.09 -3.94
C PRO A 5 3.90 -3.55 -3.50
N HIS A 6 3.20 -3.93 -2.43
CA HIS A 6 3.00 -5.33 -2.13
C HIS A 6 2.12 -5.99 -3.20
N SER A 7 2.34 -7.28 -3.44
CA SER A 7 1.52 -8.05 -4.37
C SER A 7 0.13 -8.38 -3.82
N LEU A 8 -0.03 -8.35 -2.50
CA LEU A 8 -1.29 -8.62 -1.78
C LEU A 8 -1.66 -7.43 -0.91
N VAL A 9 -2.98 -7.29 -0.64
CA VAL A 9 -3.49 -6.24 0.25
C VAL A 9 -2.89 -6.40 1.65
N VAL A 10 -2.28 -5.32 2.15
CA VAL A 10 -1.82 -5.20 3.54
C VAL A 10 -2.88 -4.50 4.39
N SER A 11 -2.85 -4.70 5.70
CA SER A 11 -3.87 -4.17 6.64
C SER A 11 -3.41 -3.00 7.49
N TYR A 12 -2.13 -2.64 7.45
CA TYR A 12 -1.53 -1.64 8.34
C TYR A 12 -1.49 -0.22 7.75
N VAL A 13 -1.75 -0.09 6.43
CA VAL A 13 -1.91 1.21 5.74
C VAL A 13 -3.02 1.13 4.71
N PRO A 14 -3.62 2.25 4.29
CA PRO A 14 -4.56 2.27 3.16
C PRO A 14 -3.92 1.73 1.88
N PRO A 15 -4.68 1.12 0.97
CA PRO A 15 -4.18 0.65 -0.31
C PRO A 15 -3.46 1.76 -1.09
N SER A 16 -2.43 1.40 -1.83
CA SER A 16 -1.55 2.33 -2.58
C SER A 16 -0.70 3.28 -1.72
N PHE A 17 -0.63 3.05 -0.40
CA PHE A 17 0.29 3.76 0.51
C PHE A 17 1.37 2.86 1.10
N ASP A 18 1.30 1.57 0.82
CA ASP A 18 2.31 0.61 1.22
C ASP A 18 3.54 0.67 0.31
N ALA A 19 4.70 0.39 0.87
CA ALA A 19 5.94 0.21 0.13
C ALA A 19 6.61 -1.08 0.62
N MET A 20 6.87 -1.99 -0.32
CA MET A 20 7.60 -3.22 -0.04
C MET A 20 9.09 -2.94 -0.05
N VAL A 21 9.78 -3.39 1.01
CA VAL A 21 11.23 -3.40 1.10
C VAL A 21 11.67 -4.84 1.38
N SER A 22 12.57 -5.38 0.57
CA SER A 22 13.03 -6.77 0.70
C SER A 22 14.51 -6.91 0.34
N GLY A 23 15.35 -6.79 1.35
CA GLY A 23 16.80 -7.00 1.24
C GLY A 23 17.42 -6.19 0.08
N THR A 24 17.98 -6.90 -0.90
CA THR A 24 18.57 -6.28 -2.10
C THR A 24 17.65 -6.27 -3.32
N LEU A 25 16.42 -6.82 -3.20
CA LEU A 25 15.51 -7.01 -4.34
C LEU A 25 14.63 -5.80 -4.61
N CYS A 26 14.17 -5.12 -3.58
CA CYS A 26 13.35 -3.91 -3.70
C CYS A 26 13.57 -2.99 -2.51
N ASP A 27 13.49 -1.71 -2.78
CA ASP A 27 13.76 -0.64 -1.83
C ASP A 27 12.76 0.52 -2.01
N LEU A 28 12.67 1.38 -1.01
CA LEU A 28 11.97 2.66 -1.10
C LEU A 28 13.03 3.78 -1.17
N LYS A 29 13.23 4.30 -2.37
CA LYS A 29 14.19 5.40 -2.57
C LYS A 29 13.46 6.72 -2.74
N ILE A 30 13.78 7.66 -1.88
CA ILE A 30 13.26 9.02 -1.92
C ILE A 30 14.40 10.01 -2.22
N LYS A 31 14.07 11.02 -3.01
CA LYS A 31 14.99 12.11 -3.34
C LYS A 31 14.55 13.39 -2.65
N ASN A 32 15.47 14.04 -2.01
CA ASN A 32 15.25 15.40 -1.52
C ASN A 32 15.58 16.41 -2.62
N ASP A 33 14.57 16.93 -3.29
CA ASP A 33 14.66 17.96 -4.32
C ASP A 33 14.28 19.36 -3.82
N THR A 34 14.14 19.54 -2.50
CA THR A 34 13.69 20.80 -1.90
C THR A 34 14.77 21.91 -1.93
N GLY A 35 16.01 21.57 -2.27
CA GLY A 35 17.16 22.47 -2.18
C GLY A 35 17.55 22.84 -0.73
N ARG A 36 16.94 22.20 0.28
CA ARG A 36 17.18 22.44 1.70
C ARG A 36 17.48 21.12 2.42
N ARG A 37 18.12 21.19 3.56
CA ARG A 37 18.36 20.02 4.39
C ARG A 37 17.03 19.54 5.00
N ILE A 38 16.84 18.24 4.99
CA ILE A 38 15.78 17.55 5.76
C ILE A 38 16.46 16.66 6.80
N TYR A 39 15.77 16.47 7.92
CA TYR A 39 16.20 15.58 8.98
C TYR A 39 15.19 14.46 9.08
N LEU A 40 15.66 13.21 9.12
CA LEU A 40 14.81 12.04 9.32
C LEU A 40 15.07 11.47 10.70
N GLU A 41 14.00 11.22 11.42
CA GLU A 41 14.02 10.48 12.67
C GLU A 41 13.21 9.20 12.49
N ALA A 42 13.77 8.09 12.92
CA ALA A 42 13.10 6.80 12.93
C ALA A 42 13.00 6.28 14.37
N ASN A 43 11.81 5.88 14.78
CA ASN A 43 11.55 5.33 16.10
C ASN A 43 10.70 4.06 15.97
N ALA A 44 10.97 3.06 16.82
CA ALA A 44 10.19 1.83 16.90
C ALA A 44 9.90 1.50 18.36
N ASP A 45 8.63 1.23 18.68
CA ASP A 45 8.17 0.88 20.02
C ASP A 45 7.82 -0.60 20.20
N GLY A 46 8.22 -1.45 19.26
CA GLY A 46 7.93 -2.89 19.22
C GLY A 46 6.60 -3.25 18.53
N THR A 47 5.71 -2.30 18.33
CA THR A 47 4.44 -2.47 17.62
C THR A 47 4.36 -1.57 16.38
N ASN A 48 4.85 -0.34 16.51
CA ASN A 48 4.81 0.66 15.45
C ASN A 48 6.22 1.09 15.06
N VAL A 49 6.36 1.46 13.79
CA VAL A 49 7.52 2.18 13.27
C VAL A 49 7.05 3.57 12.87
N THR A 50 7.70 4.58 13.43
CA THR A 50 7.40 6.00 13.13
C THR A 50 8.58 6.62 12.44
N ILE A 51 8.36 7.20 11.27
CA ILE A 51 9.35 7.97 10.53
C ILE A 51 8.89 9.43 10.49
N THR A 52 9.71 10.32 11.04
CA THR A 52 9.41 11.75 11.07
C THR A 52 10.39 12.51 10.19
N PHE A 53 9.85 13.37 9.34
CA PHE A 53 10.61 14.26 8.49
C PHE A 53 10.55 15.67 9.07
N TYR A 54 11.71 16.24 9.38
CA TYR A 54 11.85 17.63 9.81
C TYR A 54 12.45 18.46 8.68
N GLY A 55 11.94 19.65 8.48
CA GLY A 55 12.40 20.56 7.47
C GLY A 55 11.85 21.98 7.69
N ILE A 56 12.08 22.86 6.73
CA ILE A 56 11.52 24.22 6.75
C ILE A 56 10.01 24.11 6.51
N ALA A 57 9.22 24.84 7.32
CA ALA A 57 7.78 24.94 7.14
C ALA A 57 7.44 25.33 5.69
N ARG A 58 6.49 24.62 5.09
CA ARG A 58 6.04 24.87 3.73
C ARG A 58 4.79 25.74 3.74
N GLU A 59 4.64 26.54 2.70
CA GLU A 59 3.44 27.35 2.46
C GLU A 59 2.22 26.50 2.11
N PHE A 60 2.45 25.26 1.60
CA PHE A 60 1.43 24.34 1.15
C PHE A 60 1.24 23.18 2.12
N GLU A 61 -0.01 22.79 2.34
CA GLU A 61 -0.42 21.58 3.03
C GLU A 61 -0.73 20.49 2.00
N TYR A 62 -0.26 19.28 2.23
CA TYR A 62 -0.47 18.11 1.36
C TYR A 62 -1.35 17.10 2.10
N ARG A 63 -2.47 16.72 1.49
CA ARG A 63 -3.35 15.68 1.97
C ARG A 63 -3.36 14.52 1.00
N PHE A 64 -3.21 13.32 1.53
CA PHE A 64 -3.19 12.09 0.75
C PHE A 64 -4.48 11.32 0.99
N SER A 65 -4.99 10.68 -0.07
CA SER A 65 -6.16 9.82 -0.01
C SER A 65 -5.99 8.62 -0.92
N SER A 66 -6.72 7.56 -0.63
CA SER A 66 -6.71 6.31 -1.38
C SER A 66 -8.15 5.89 -1.66
N THR A 67 -8.37 5.26 -2.82
CA THR A 67 -9.65 4.67 -3.22
C THR A 67 -9.46 3.21 -3.58
N VAL A 68 -10.45 2.39 -3.29
CA VAL A 68 -10.61 1.07 -3.91
C VAL A 68 -11.42 1.29 -5.18
N ASP A 69 -10.80 1.04 -6.33
CA ASP A 69 -11.40 1.31 -7.64
C ASP A 69 -12.17 0.10 -8.16
N ASP A 70 -11.75 -1.13 -7.78
CA ASP A 70 -12.35 -2.38 -8.23
C ASP A 70 -12.00 -3.51 -7.26
N VAL A 71 -12.84 -4.55 -7.19
CA VAL A 71 -12.61 -5.77 -6.42
C VAL A 71 -12.33 -6.93 -7.37
N LEU A 72 -11.21 -7.59 -7.18
CA LEU A 72 -10.79 -8.78 -7.93
C LEU A 72 -11.18 -10.02 -7.14
N HIS A 73 -12.30 -10.63 -7.51
CA HIS A 73 -12.82 -11.79 -6.78
C HIS A 73 -11.91 -13.00 -6.90
N ALA A 74 -11.58 -13.59 -5.75
CA ALA A 74 -10.88 -14.86 -5.67
C ALA A 74 -11.76 -15.99 -6.21
N LYS A 75 -11.15 -16.95 -6.89
CA LYS A 75 -11.80 -18.20 -7.30
C LYS A 75 -11.64 -19.22 -6.18
N THR A 76 -12.55 -20.19 -6.14
CA THR A 76 -12.48 -21.30 -5.19
C THR A 76 -12.52 -22.62 -5.94
N GLN A 77 -11.54 -23.45 -5.71
CA GLN A 77 -11.49 -24.82 -6.20
C GLN A 77 -11.97 -25.78 -5.10
N ILE A 78 -12.86 -26.70 -5.45
CA ILE A 78 -13.31 -27.76 -4.56
C ILE A 78 -12.47 -29.00 -4.82
N VAL A 79 -11.93 -29.61 -3.78
CA VAL A 79 -11.11 -30.83 -3.85
C VAL A 79 -11.63 -31.85 -2.86
N GLU A 80 -11.37 -33.13 -3.16
CA GLU A 80 -11.68 -34.23 -2.23
C GLU A 80 -10.82 -34.13 -0.96
N ARG A 81 -11.38 -34.44 0.19
CA ARG A 81 -10.69 -34.39 1.49
C ARG A 81 -9.45 -35.29 1.57
N ASN A 82 -9.44 -36.40 0.81
CA ASN A 82 -8.32 -37.35 0.71
C ASN A 82 -7.31 -37.01 -0.39
N SER A 83 -7.45 -35.88 -1.08
CA SER A 83 -6.57 -35.46 -2.17
C SER A 83 -5.13 -35.16 -1.73
N GLY A 84 -4.89 -35.00 -0.43
CA GLY A 84 -3.59 -34.56 0.12
C GLY A 84 -3.31 -33.06 -0.10
N ILE A 85 -4.20 -32.31 -0.75
CA ILE A 85 -4.08 -30.88 -0.98
C ILE A 85 -4.57 -30.14 0.27
N LYS A 86 -3.77 -29.19 0.77
CA LYS A 86 -4.17 -28.39 1.93
C LYS A 86 -5.17 -27.30 1.52
N PRO A 87 -6.19 -27.04 2.34
CA PRO A 87 -7.15 -25.95 2.07
C PRO A 87 -6.45 -24.60 2.15
N ILE A 88 -6.91 -23.65 1.32
CA ILE A 88 -6.48 -22.27 1.27
C ILE A 88 -7.75 -21.41 1.35
N ASN A 89 -7.80 -20.50 2.32
CA ASN A 89 -8.90 -19.56 2.40
C ASN A 89 -8.80 -18.54 1.27
N PRO A 90 -9.85 -18.36 0.46
CA PRO A 90 -9.86 -17.37 -0.60
C PRO A 90 -9.80 -15.96 0.01
N LYS A 91 -9.10 -15.06 -0.68
CA LYS A 91 -9.06 -13.65 -0.32
C LYS A 91 -9.13 -12.82 -1.59
N ASP A 92 -10.11 -11.92 -1.66
CA ASP A 92 -10.24 -11.01 -2.78
C ASP A 92 -9.04 -10.07 -2.88
N GLY A 93 -8.66 -9.75 -4.10
CA GLY A 93 -7.75 -8.70 -4.44
C GLY A 93 -8.48 -7.39 -4.73
N ILE A 94 -7.74 -6.33 -4.98
CA ILE A 94 -8.29 -5.03 -5.34
C ILE A 94 -7.43 -4.31 -6.37
N LYS A 95 -8.05 -3.39 -7.11
CA LYS A 95 -7.38 -2.27 -7.76
C LYS A 95 -7.58 -1.04 -6.91
N SER A 96 -6.56 -0.22 -6.76
CA SER A 96 -6.64 0.99 -5.96
C SER A 96 -5.88 2.14 -6.60
N SER A 97 -6.20 3.36 -6.18
CA SER A 97 -5.52 4.57 -6.62
C SER A 97 -5.19 5.46 -5.43
N ALA A 98 -4.01 6.07 -5.46
CA ALA A 98 -3.58 7.06 -4.49
C ALA A 98 -3.61 8.46 -5.12
N TYR A 99 -3.99 9.45 -4.32
CA TYR A 99 -4.12 10.84 -4.71
C TYR A 99 -3.39 11.75 -3.73
N VAL A 100 -2.95 12.90 -4.22
CA VAL A 100 -2.49 14.02 -3.40
C VAL A 100 -3.30 15.27 -3.73
N SER A 101 -3.78 15.93 -2.70
CA SER A 101 -4.42 17.26 -2.76
C SER A 101 -3.51 18.28 -2.09
N VAL A 102 -3.31 19.41 -2.72
CA VAL A 102 -2.45 20.50 -2.27
C VAL A 102 -3.32 21.68 -1.89
N PHE A 103 -3.11 22.21 -0.69
CA PHE A 103 -3.84 23.35 -0.15
C PHE A 103 -2.88 24.49 0.16
N LYS A 104 -3.34 25.73 0.00
CA LYS A 104 -2.68 26.95 0.44
C LYS A 104 -3.67 27.79 1.23
N GLY A 105 -3.36 28.12 2.49
CA GLY A 105 -4.28 28.86 3.34
C GLY A 105 -5.66 28.20 3.50
N GLY A 106 -5.73 26.87 3.50
CA GLY A 106 -6.99 26.11 3.59
C GLY A 106 -7.76 25.97 2.27
N VAL A 107 -7.31 26.59 1.17
CA VAL A 107 -7.95 26.54 -0.15
C VAL A 107 -7.28 25.45 -0.99
N LEU A 108 -8.08 24.60 -1.65
CA LEU A 108 -7.58 23.57 -2.59
C LEU A 108 -6.97 24.25 -3.82
N VAL A 109 -5.69 24.00 -4.06
CA VAL A 109 -4.93 24.54 -5.20
C VAL A 109 -4.90 23.52 -6.34
N SER A 110 -4.64 22.24 -6.00
CA SER A 110 -4.59 21.17 -6.99
C SER A 110 -4.90 19.82 -6.35
N SER A 111 -5.36 18.88 -7.17
CA SER A 111 -5.46 17.47 -6.80
C SER A 111 -5.03 16.62 -7.99
N ARG A 112 -4.26 15.58 -7.74
CA ARG A 112 -3.81 14.67 -8.79
C ARG A 112 -3.68 13.24 -8.30
N LYS A 113 -3.90 12.30 -9.19
CA LYS A 113 -3.58 10.91 -8.97
C LYS A 113 -2.05 10.75 -8.92
N LEU A 114 -1.57 10.05 -7.90
CA LEU A 114 -0.16 9.69 -7.78
C LEU A 114 0.15 8.42 -8.54
N ARG A 115 -0.69 7.39 -8.34
CA ARG A 115 -0.51 6.06 -8.94
C ARG A 115 -1.77 5.22 -8.83
N SER A 116 -1.75 4.09 -9.52
CA SER A 116 -2.72 3.00 -9.36
C SER A 116 -1.97 1.69 -9.19
N ASP A 117 -2.46 0.85 -8.29
CA ASP A 117 -1.85 -0.44 -7.95
C ASP A 117 -2.88 -1.57 -8.07
N VAL A 118 -2.37 -2.77 -8.29
CA VAL A 118 -3.17 -4.00 -8.35
C VAL A 118 -2.64 -4.97 -7.31
N TYR A 119 -3.50 -5.36 -6.39
CA TYR A 119 -3.23 -6.40 -5.40
C TYR A 119 -3.96 -7.67 -5.84
N ALA A 120 -3.19 -8.73 -6.06
CA ALA A 120 -3.73 -9.97 -6.57
C ALA A 120 -4.67 -10.66 -5.57
N PRO A 121 -5.73 -11.34 -6.04
CA PRO A 121 -6.50 -12.23 -5.19
C PRO A 121 -5.69 -13.49 -4.83
N ILE A 122 -6.06 -14.12 -3.72
CA ILE A 122 -5.61 -15.46 -3.35
C ILE A 122 -6.75 -16.41 -3.64
N ASP A 123 -6.59 -17.28 -4.63
CA ASP A 123 -7.58 -18.29 -4.93
C ASP A 123 -7.67 -19.33 -3.80
N GLY A 124 -8.88 -19.74 -3.49
CA GLY A 124 -9.17 -20.67 -2.41
C GLY A 124 -9.14 -22.13 -2.85
N ILE A 125 -8.86 -23.02 -1.89
CA ILE A 125 -9.04 -24.47 -2.01
C ILE A 125 -9.88 -24.93 -0.82
N VAL A 126 -11.04 -25.52 -1.08
CA VAL A 126 -11.94 -26.03 -0.05
C VAL A 126 -12.20 -27.52 -0.30
N TYR A 127 -12.51 -28.23 0.79
CA TYR A 127 -12.90 -29.63 0.64
C TYR A 127 -14.39 -29.72 0.23
N ALA A 128 -14.71 -30.73 -0.57
CA ALA A 128 -16.09 -31.09 -0.86
C ALA A 128 -16.85 -31.34 0.46
N GLU A 129 -18.09 -30.84 0.54
CA GLU A 129 -19.03 -31.20 1.61
C GLU A 129 -19.45 -32.68 1.40
N GLU A 130 -19.60 -33.42 2.50
CA GLU A 130 -20.12 -34.80 2.49
C GLU A 130 -21.62 -34.81 2.29
#